data_26973fdc34771514f72b38536298665f
#
_entry.id   26973fdc34771514f72b38536298665f
#
_cell.length_a   1.000
_cell.length_b   1.000
_cell.length_c   1.000
_cell.angle_alpha   90.00
_cell.angle_beta   90.00
_cell.angle_gamma   90.00
#
_symmetry.space_group_name_H-M   'P 1'
#
loop_
_entity.id
_entity.type
_entity.pdbx_description
1 polymer ?
#
loop_
_entity_poly.entity_id
_entity_poly.type
_entity_poly.pdbx_seq_one_letter_code
_entity_poly.pdbx_strand_id
1 'polypeptide(L)'
;MAQPVTIEYYYKLAPGGSSEWLALYKKNHNPLLKELIKEGLLKSEKLYTRRFHAESPAWDYKIVMIWRDWSALEEAHNREPEILKSLYSNKEDHDRQEKRRWELTLSHWDDVLDEVPLD
;
A
#
# COMPACT_ATOMS: atom_id res chain seq x y z
N MET A 1 5.69 -17.31 -19.47
CA MET A 1 5.39 -15.88 -19.32
C MET A 1 5.05 -15.55 -17.88
N ALA A 2 5.63 -14.48 -17.38
CA ALA A 2 5.34 -14.04 -16.02
C ALA A 2 3.92 -13.51 -15.91
N GLN A 3 3.24 -13.81 -14.81
CA GLN A 3 1.87 -13.40 -14.56
C GLN A 3 1.80 -12.22 -13.60
N PRO A 4 0.87 -11.28 -13.82
CA PRO A 4 0.62 -10.24 -12.83
C PRO A 4 0.24 -10.82 -11.48
N VAL A 5 0.62 -10.11 -10.41
CA VAL A 5 0.31 -10.51 -9.04
C VAL A 5 -0.62 -9.48 -8.42
N THR A 6 -1.77 -9.92 -7.95
CA THR A 6 -2.73 -9.05 -7.26
C THR A 6 -2.61 -9.27 -5.76
N ILE A 7 -2.41 -8.17 -5.02
CA ILE A 7 -2.33 -8.21 -3.57
C ILE A 7 -3.35 -7.23 -2.99
N GLU A 8 -4.13 -7.68 -2.01
CA GLU A 8 -5.04 -6.84 -1.25
C GLU A 8 -4.45 -6.61 0.13
N TYR A 9 -4.23 -5.33 0.46
CA TYR A 9 -3.64 -4.91 1.74
C TYR A 9 -4.75 -4.31 2.59
N TYR A 10 -5.01 -4.88 3.77
CA TYR A 10 -6.09 -4.47 4.66
C TYR A 10 -5.56 -3.70 5.84
N TYR A 11 -6.27 -2.66 6.25
CA TYR A 11 -5.90 -1.81 7.39
C TYR A 11 -7.10 -1.58 8.28
N LYS A 12 -6.98 -1.99 9.55
CA LYS A 12 -7.91 -1.61 10.60
C LYS A 12 -7.27 -0.50 11.42
N LEU A 13 -7.97 0.61 11.60
CA LEU A 13 -7.39 1.82 12.18
C LEU A 13 -7.96 2.14 13.54
N ALA A 14 -7.21 2.94 14.30
CA ALA A 14 -7.67 3.46 15.58
C ALA A 14 -8.95 4.29 15.38
N PRO A 15 -9.92 4.23 16.31
CA PRO A 15 -11.14 5.03 16.22
C PRO A 15 -10.82 6.51 16.01
N GLY A 16 -11.46 7.12 15.02
CA GLY A 16 -11.22 8.53 14.67
C GLY A 16 -9.91 8.81 13.95
N GLY A 17 -9.10 7.78 13.64
CA GLY A 17 -7.77 7.96 13.07
C GLY A 17 -7.70 7.88 11.55
N SER A 18 -8.81 7.58 10.86
CA SER A 18 -8.76 7.30 9.42
C SER A 18 -8.36 8.51 8.58
N SER A 19 -8.82 9.70 8.92
CA SER A 19 -8.46 10.92 8.15
C SER A 19 -6.98 11.24 8.27
N GLU A 20 -6.41 11.14 9.46
CA GLU A 20 -4.98 11.37 9.67
C GLU A 20 -4.17 10.28 8.96
N TRP A 21 -4.57 9.03 9.10
CA TRP A 21 -3.90 7.91 8.42
C TRP A 21 -3.84 8.12 6.91
N LEU A 22 -4.97 8.50 6.32
CA LEU A 22 -5.05 8.70 4.88
C LEU A 22 -4.18 9.89 4.43
N ALA A 23 -4.17 10.99 5.18
CA ALA A 23 -3.31 12.13 4.87
C ALA A 23 -1.82 11.75 4.91
N LEU A 24 -1.42 10.97 5.92
CA LEU A 24 -0.05 10.49 6.03
C LEU A 24 0.32 9.52 4.90
N TYR A 25 -0.60 8.64 4.53
CA TYR A 25 -0.40 7.72 3.41
C TYR A 25 -0.19 8.48 2.09
N LYS A 26 -1.06 9.44 1.80
CA LYS A 26 -0.97 10.23 0.57
C LYS A 26 0.32 11.03 0.49
N LYS A 27 0.83 11.49 1.61
CA LYS A 27 2.05 12.31 1.64
C LYS A 27 3.31 11.47 1.62
N ASN A 28 3.36 10.37 2.38
CA ASN A 28 4.61 9.69 2.71
C ASN A 28 4.77 8.31 2.07
N HIS A 29 3.72 7.73 1.52
CA HIS A 29 3.78 6.39 0.95
C HIS A 29 3.31 6.36 -0.51
N ASN A 30 2.18 6.98 -0.80
CA ASN A 30 1.61 6.98 -2.15
C ASN A 30 2.57 7.52 -3.22
N PRO A 31 3.38 8.56 -2.97
CA PRO A 31 4.34 9.03 -3.97
C PRO A 31 5.37 7.99 -4.39
N LEU A 32 5.81 7.13 -3.46
CA LEU A 32 6.67 6.00 -3.77
C LEU A 32 5.99 5.06 -4.77
N LEU A 33 4.73 4.72 -4.51
CA LEU A 33 3.98 3.80 -5.37
C LEU A 33 3.76 4.38 -6.77
N LYS A 34 3.54 5.69 -6.87
CA LYS A 34 3.45 6.38 -8.16
C LYS A 34 4.73 6.27 -8.96
N GLU A 35 5.90 6.37 -8.30
CA GLU A 35 7.17 6.18 -8.97
C GLU A 35 7.34 4.73 -9.45
N LEU A 36 6.91 3.75 -8.65
CA LEU A 36 6.96 2.35 -9.06
C LEU A 36 6.05 2.08 -10.26
N ILE A 37 4.93 2.79 -10.37
CA ILE A 37 4.05 2.72 -11.55
C ILE A 37 4.78 3.28 -12.77
N LYS A 38 5.47 4.41 -12.64
CA LYS A 38 6.25 4.99 -13.73
C LYS A 38 7.36 4.07 -14.20
N GLU A 39 7.99 3.33 -13.28
CA GLU A 39 9.06 2.39 -13.63
C GLU A 39 8.52 1.07 -14.20
N GLY A 40 7.20 0.89 -14.25
CA GLY A 40 6.58 -0.30 -14.80
C GLY A 40 6.57 -1.52 -13.89
N LEU A 41 6.94 -1.35 -12.61
CA LEU A 41 6.96 -2.44 -11.63
C LEU A 41 5.57 -2.70 -11.04
N LEU A 42 4.82 -1.63 -10.80
CA LEU A 42 3.46 -1.68 -10.29
C LEU A 42 2.51 -1.25 -11.41
N LYS A 43 1.51 -2.04 -11.70
CA LYS A 43 0.55 -1.75 -12.78
C LYS A 43 -0.55 -0.81 -12.31
N SER A 44 -1.06 -1.02 -11.09
CA SER A 44 -2.12 -0.17 -10.56
C SER A 44 -2.17 -0.24 -9.04
N GLU A 45 -2.71 0.83 -8.46
CA GLU A 45 -2.97 0.95 -7.03
C GLU A 45 -4.34 1.60 -6.87
N LYS A 46 -5.21 0.98 -6.08
CA LYS A 46 -6.53 1.54 -5.78
C LYS A 46 -6.82 1.38 -4.29
N LEU A 47 -7.40 2.41 -3.70
CA LEU A 47 -7.78 2.41 -2.29
C LEU A 47 -9.30 2.37 -2.19
N TYR A 48 -9.80 1.48 -1.34
CA TYR A 48 -11.22 1.30 -1.09
C TYR A 48 -11.53 1.50 0.39
N THR A 49 -12.70 2.04 0.65
CA THR A 49 -13.30 2.03 2.00
C THR A 49 -14.62 1.28 1.94
N ARG A 50 -15.12 0.86 3.09
CA ARG A 50 -16.40 0.16 3.14
C ARG A 50 -17.55 1.16 3.12
N ARG A 51 -18.57 0.83 2.35
CA ARG A 51 -19.83 1.59 2.38
C ARG A 51 -20.69 1.19 3.57
N PHE A 52 -20.69 -0.10 3.92
CA PHE A 52 -21.46 -0.64 5.03
C PHE A 52 -20.54 -1.33 6.03
N HIS A 53 -20.96 -1.38 7.29
CA HIS A 53 -20.23 -2.08 8.33
C HIS A 53 -20.36 -3.60 8.16
N ALA A 54 -19.28 -4.31 8.47
CA ALA A 54 -19.28 -5.77 8.55
C ALA A 54 -18.58 -6.17 9.85
N GLU A 55 -19.03 -7.27 10.45
CA GLU A 55 -18.52 -7.67 11.76
C GLU A 55 -17.09 -8.21 11.70
N SER A 56 -16.80 -9.10 10.72
CA SER A 56 -15.50 -9.75 10.69
C SER A 56 -15.17 -10.24 9.27
N PRO A 57 -13.92 -10.05 8.82
CA PRO A 57 -12.91 -9.19 9.44
C PRO A 57 -13.25 -7.71 9.24
N ALA A 58 -13.14 -6.92 10.30
CA ALA A 58 -13.40 -5.49 10.23
C ALA A 58 -12.14 -4.76 9.73
N TRP A 59 -12.29 -3.93 8.70
CA TRP A 59 -11.22 -3.09 8.19
C TRP A 59 -11.77 -1.73 7.74
N ASP A 60 -10.92 -0.73 7.73
CA ASP A 60 -11.30 0.64 7.36
C ASP A 60 -10.89 0.98 5.93
N TYR A 61 -9.68 0.59 5.53
CA TYR A 61 -9.17 0.77 4.17
C TYR A 61 -8.63 -0.53 3.62
N LYS A 62 -8.83 -0.71 2.33
CA LYS A 62 -8.21 -1.78 1.56
C LYS A 62 -7.51 -1.16 0.35
N ILE A 63 -6.25 -1.52 0.15
CA ILE A 63 -5.49 -1.11 -1.02
C ILE A 63 -5.30 -2.34 -1.89
N VAL A 64 -5.68 -2.24 -3.15
CA VAL A 64 -5.47 -3.31 -4.12
C VAL A 64 -4.36 -2.89 -5.06
N MET A 65 -3.29 -3.66 -5.08
CA MET A 65 -2.16 -3.44 -5.97
C MET A 65 -2.03 -4.58 -6.95
N ILE A 66 -1.81 -4.25 -8.21
CA ILE A 66 -1.50 -5.23 -9.24
C ILE A 66 -0.06 -4.98 -9.66
N TRP A 67 0.81 -5.94 -9.35
CA TRP A 67 2.23 -5.90 -9.69
C TRP A 67 2.46 -6.52 -11.05
N ARG A 68 3.49 -6.07 -11.77
CA ARG A 68 3.85 -6.64 -13.08
C ARG A 68 4.01 -8.16 -13.00
N ASP A 69 4.74 -8.64 -11.97
CA ASP A 69 5.01 -10.05 -11.70
C ASP A 69 5.68 -10.16 -10.32
N TRP A 70 6.03 -11.37 -9.90
CA TRP A 70 6.70 -11.59 -8.62
C TRP A 70 8.06 -10.91 -8.53
N SER A 71 8.83 -10.90 -9.63
CA SER A 71 10.15 -10.26 -9.61
C SER A 71 10.06 -8.76 -9.41
N ALA A 72 8.96 -8.13 -9.84
CA ALA A 72 8.75 -6.70 -9.65
C ALA A 72 8.64 -6.31 -8.18
N LEU A 73 8.11 -7.19 -7.33
CA LEU A 73 8.05 -6.96 -5.89
C LEU A 73 9.45 -6.83 -5.28
N GLU A 74 10.36 -7.71 -5.67
CA GLU A 74 11.74 -7.67 -5.22
C GLU A 74 12.46 -6.43 -5.77
N GLU A 75 12.29 -6.14 -7.06
CA GLU A 75 12.85 -4.94 -7.67
C GLU A 75 12.36 -3.68 -6.96
N ALA A 76 11.07 -3.60 -6.67
CA ALA A 76 10.47 -2.46 -5.96
C ALA A 76 11.10 -2.29 -4.58
N HIS A 77 11.29 -3.40 -3.85
CA HIS A 77 11.94 -3.36 -2.55
C HIS A 77 13.36 -2.82 -2.66
N ASN A 78 14.10 -3.25 -3.67
CA ASN A 78 15.47 -2.79 -3.88
C ASN A 78 15.54 -1.32 -4.33
N ARG A 79 14.53 -0.83 -5.07
CA ARG A 79 14.46 0.55 -5.54
C ARG A 79 13.98 1.53 -4.47
N GLU A 80 13.27 1.05 -3.45
CA GLU A 80 12.60 1.89 -2.46
C GLU A 80 13.52 2.91 -1.78
N PRO A 81 14.69 2.54 -1.23
CA PRO A 81 15.54 3.51 -0.54
C PRO A 81 15.96 4.68 -1.42
N GLU A 82 16.26 4.42 -2.67
CA GLU A 82 16.70 5.44 -3.62
C GLU A 82 15.57 6.38 -4.02
N ILE A 83 14.38 5.81 -4.25
CA ILE A 83 13.18 6.59 -4.57
C ILE A 83 12.81 7.49 -3.38
N LEU A 84 12.79 6.95 -2.17
CA LEU A 84 12.47 7.72 -0.97
C LEU A 84 13.47 8.85 -0.77
N LYS A 85 14.74 8.62 -1.01
CA LYS A 85 15.76 9.64 -0.91
C LYS A 85 15.52 10.78 -1.90
N SER A 86 15.04 10.48 -3.09
CA SER A 86 14.75 11.50 -4.09
C SER A 86 13.46 12.26 -3.80
N LEU A 87 12.46 11.62 -3.18
CA LEU A 87 11.17 12.22 -2.88
C LEU A 87 11.16 13.03 -1.58
N TYR A 88 11.94 12.63 -0.60
CA TYR A 88 11.90 13.22 0.74
C TYR A 88 13.29 13.67 1.16
N SER A 89 13.49 15.00 1.19
CA SER A 89 14.78 15.61 1.57
C SER A 89 15.05 15.47 3.07
N ASN A 90 14.01 15.44 3.89
CA ASN A 90 14.13 15.27 5.34
C ASN A 90 13.70 13.85 5.74
N LYS A 91 14.70 12.97 5.84
CA LYS A 91 14.47 11.55 6.17
C LYS A 91 13.84 11.37 7.55
N GLU A 92 14.29 12.15 8.54
CA GLU A 92 13.77 12.04 9.91
C GLU A 92 12.30 12.41 9.99
N ASP A 93 11.90 13.44 9.24
CA ASP A 93 10.51 13.87 9.18
C ASP A 93 9.62 12.81 8.52
N HIS A 94 10.10 12.27 7.42
CA HIS A 94 9.41 11.18 6.72
C HIS A 94 9.26 9.94 7.61
N ASP A 95 10.33 9.52 8.26
CA ASP A 95 10.32 8.34 9.14
C ASP A 95 9.37 8.55 10.32
N ARG A 96 9.35 9.74 10.91
CA ARG A 96 8.45 10.07 12.02
C ARG A 96 6.98 9.99 11.58
N GLN A 97 6.67 10.50 10.41
CA GLN A 97 5.31 10.50 9.89
C GLN A 97 4.85 9.10 9.50
N GLU A 98 5.73 8.28 8.92
CA GLU A 98 5.44 6.87 8.64
C GLU A 98 5.21 6.10 9.94
N LYS A 99 6.02 6.35 10.96
CA LYS A 99 5.83 5.76 12.28
C LYS A 99 4.45 6.12 12.85
N ARG A 100 4.04 7.39 12.72
CA ARG A 100 2.74 7.84 13.19
C ARG A 100 1.61 7.10 12.46
N ARG A 101 1.73 6.90 11.16
CA ARG A 101 0.73 6.16 10.39
C ARG A 101 0.58 4.73 10.92
N TRP A 102 1.68 4.07 11.24
CA TRP A 102 1.64 2.72 11.83
C TRP A 102 1.11 2.71 13.25
N GLU A 103 1.34 3.76 14.03
CA GLU A 103 0.72 3.89 15.36
C GLU A 103 -0.80 3.97 15.28
N LEU A 104 -1.33 4.52 14.19
CA LEU A 104 -2.78 4.58 13.95
C LEU A 104 -3.34 3.24 13.42
N THR A 105 -2.48 2.31 13.08
CA THR A 105 -2.87 1.02 12.49
C THR A 105 -2.99 -0.03 13.60
N LEU A 106 -4.20 -0.47 13.87
CA LEU A 106 -4.46 -1.50 14.88
C LEU A 106 -4.17 -2.90 14.36
N SER A 107 -4.45 -3.12 13.07
CA SER A 107 -4.28 -4.43 12.45
C SER A 107 -4.05 -4.24 10.96
N HIS A 108 -3.21 -5.08 10.39
CA HIS A 108 -2.86 -5.04 8.98
C HIS A 108 -2.56 -6.45 8.49
N TRP A 109 -3.10 -6.80 7.32
CA TRP A 109 -2.81 -8.10 6.70
C TRP A 109 -2.90 -7.98 5.19
N ASP A 110 -2.24 -8.92 4.51
CA ASP A 110 -2.16 -8.95 3.05
C ASP A 110 -2.72 -10.28 2.55
N ASP A 111 -3.57 -10.21 1.53
CA ASP A 111 -4.02 -11.38 0.80
C ASP A 111 -3.40 -11.35 -0.60
N VAL A 112 -2.59 -12.34 -0.91
CA VAL A 112 -2.03 -12.53 -2.24
C VAL A 112 -2.98 -13.43 -3.01
N LEU A 113 -3.47 -12.96 -4.15
CA LEU A 113 -4.52 -13.63 -4.89
C LEU A 113 -3.97 -14.32 -6.13
N ASP A 114 -4.45 -15.55 -6.37
CA ASP A 114 -4.24 -16.25 -7.63
C ASP A 114 -5.55 -16.25 -8.40
N GLU A 115 -5.49 -15.86 -9.66
CA GLU A 115 -6.66 -15.95 -10.52
C GLU A 115 -6.95 -17.40 -10.87
N VAL A 116 -8.22 -17.81 -10.71
CA VAL A 116 -8.67 -19.16 -11.10
C VAL A 116 -9.41 -19.05 -12.44
N PRO A 117 -8.90 -19.68 -13.51
CA PRO A 117 -9.59 -19.66 -14.80
C PRO A 117 -10.97 -20.32 -14.70
N LEU A 118 -11.95 -19.72 -15.38
CA LEU A 118 -13.32 -20.20 -15.37
C LEU A 118 -13.71 -20.98 -16.62
N ASP A 119 -12.84 -21.03 -17.64
CA ASP A 119 -13.07 -21.76 -18.90
C ASP A 119 -12.11 -22.93 -19.13
#